data_4da6a382a705b92c982d99d0f1c08b61
#
_entry.id   4da6a382a705b92c982d99d0f1c08b61
#
_cell.length_a   1.000
_cell.length_b   1.000
_cell.length_c   1.000
_cell.angle_alpha   90.00
_cell.angle_beta   90.00
_cell.angle_gamma   90.00
#
_symmetry.space_group_name_H-M   'P 1'
#
loop_
_entity.id
_entity.type
_entity.pdbx_description
1 polymer ?
#
loop_
_entity_poly.entity_id
_entity_poly.type
_entity_poly.pdbx_seq_one_letter_code
_entity_poly.pdbx_strand_id
1 'polypeptide(L)'
;CALFVKHFPKLVRNGHIYVAMPPLYRIDVGKQVFYALDDTEREAQLKKIKKKKTNGKLTVTRFKGLGEMSPAQLRETTMKLETRRLIQLTISAEDGTNEMLDMLMAKKRYPDRRKWLEEKGNLAEV
;
A
#
# COMPACT_ATOMS: atom_id res chain seq x y z
N CYS A 1 -3.75 -1.77 11.12
CA CYS A 1 -2.58 -2.54 11.59
C CYS A 1 -2.36 -2.39 13.09
N ALA A 2 -2.31 -1.15 13.65
CA ALA A 2 -2.04 -0.91 15.08
C ALA A 2 -2.99 -1.66 16.03
N LEU A 3 -4.29 -1.74 15.71
CA LEU A 3 -5.26 -2.51 16.50
C LEU A 3 -4.84 -3.99 16.61
N PHE A 4 -4.53 -4.62 15.49
CA PHE A 4 -4.17 -6.04 15.47
C PHE A 4 -2.82 -6.31 16.12
N VAL A 5 -1.83 -5.48 15.84
CA VAL A 5 -0.49 -5.64 16.45
C VAL A 5 -0.54 -5.47 17.95
N LYS A 6 -1.29 -4.47 18.46
CA LYS A 6 -1.37 -4.16 19.90
C LYS A 6 -2.27 -5.12 20.66
N HIS A 7 -3.48 -5.42 20.14
CA HIS A 7 -4.50 -6.14 20.88
C HIS A 7 -4.65 -7.61 20.47
N PHE A 8 -4.20 -7.98 19.27
CA PHE A 8 -4.29 -9.35 18.74
C PHE A 8 -2.95 -9.87 18.20
N PRO A 9 -1.83 -9.72 18.95
CA PRO A 9 -0.49 -10.07 18.44
C PRO A 9 -0.37 -11.54 18.04
N LYS A 10 -1.12 -12.44 18.66
CA LYS A 10 -1.14 -13.87 18.30
C LYS A 10 -1.67 -14.10 16.88
N LEU A 11 -2.69 -13.33 16.44
CA LEU A 11 -3.20 -13.44 15.07
C LEU A 11 -2.16 -12.99 14.05
N VAL A 12 -1.41 -11.93 14.37
CA VAL A 12 -0.35 -11.43 13.50
C VAL A 12 0.81 -12.44 13.42
N ARG A 13 1.30 -12.92 14.57
CA ARG A 13 2.40 -13.92 14.62
C ARG A 13 2.06 -15.23 13.92
N ASN A 14 0.80 -15.64 13.98
CA ASN A 14 0.32 -16.84 13.31
C ASN A 14 0.01 -16.60 11.81
N GLY A 15 0.26 -15.40 11.28
CA GLY A 15 0.10 -15.10 9.86
C GLY A 15 -1.35 -14.99 9.37
N HIS A 16 -2.29 -14.67 10.26
CA HIS A 16 -3.71 -14.56 9.89
C HIS A 16 -4.11 -13.16 9.41
N ILE A 17 -3.24 -12.17 9.55
CA ILE A 17 -3.53 -10.78 9.19
C ILE A 17 -2.80 -10.38 7.91
N TYR A 18 -3.55 -9.83 6.96
CA TYR A 18 -3.04 -9.36 5.68
C TYR A 18 -3.52 -7.94 5.40
N VAL A 19 -2.67 -7.17 4.74
CA VAL A 19 -3.01 -5.83 4.26
C VAL A 19 -3.24 -5.90 2.76
N ALA A 20 -4.40 -5.44 2.29
CA ALA A 20 -4.66 -5.31 0.87
C ALA A 20 -3.87 -4.12 0.30
N MET A 21 -3.27 -4.32 -0.87
CA MET A 21 -2.47 -3.33 -1.57
C MET A 21 -3.22 -2.82 -2.81
N PRO A 22 -4.06 -1.78 -2.67
CA PRO A 22 -4.70 -1.17 -3.82
C PRO A 22 -3.65 -0.49 -4.70
N PRO A 23 -3.85 -0.48 -6.05
CA PRO A 23 -2.91 0.15 -6.96
C PRO A 23 -2.96 1.68 -6.86
N LEU A 24 -1.81 2.33 -7.08
CA LEU A 24 -1.75 3.79 -7.24
C LEU A 24 -2.14 4.22 -8.65
N TYR A 25 -1.96 3.36 -9.65
CA TYR A 25 -2.18 3.72 -11.05
C TYR A 25 -3.13 2.75 -11.74
N ARG A 26 -3.99 3.33 -12.58
CA ARG A 26 -4.77 2.65 -13.60
C ARG A 26 -4.28 3.09 -14.97
N ILE A 27 -4.04 2.15 -15.87
CA ILE A 27 -3.57 2.36 -17.24
C ILE A 27 -4.62 1.77 -18.17
N ASP A 28 -5.29 2.62 -18.93
CA ASP A 28 -6.27 2.22 -19.94
C ASP A 28 -5.64 2.28 -21.33
N VAL A 29 -5.75 1.21 -22.11
CA VAL A 29 -5.29 1.12 -23.49
C VAL A 29 -6.38 0.48 -24.35
N GLY A 30 -7.13 1.31 -25.06
CA GLY A 30 -8.33 0.84 -25.77
C GLY A 30 -9.34 0.20 -24.82
N LYS A 31 -9.55 -1.12 -24.95
CA LYS A 31 -10.46 -1.90 -24.07
C LYS A 31 -9.73 -2.61 -22.91
N GLN A 32 -8.41 -2.52 -22.86
CA GLN A 32 -7.61 -3.20 -21.83
C GLN A 32 -7.33 -2.27 -20.67
N VAL A 33 -7.40 -2.80 -19.45
CA VAL A 33 -7.12 -2.09 -18.21
C VAL A 33 -5.98 -2.81 -17.47
N PHE A 34 -5.00 -2.05 -17.05
CA PHE A 34 -3.88 -2.53 -16.24
C PHE A 34 -3.80 -1.69 -14.97
N TYR A 35 -3.31 -2.31 -13.90
CA TYR A 35 -3.08 -1.64 -12.64
C TYR A 35 -1.61 -1.73 -12.25
N ALA A 36 -1.08 -0.68 -11.63
CA ALA A 36 0.27 -0.65 -11.10
C ALA A 36 0.27 -0.12 -9.66
N LEU A 37 1.04 -0.78 -8.78
CA LEU A 37 1.12 -0.40 -7.36
C LEU A 37 1.89 0.89 -7.15
N ASP A 38 2.96 1.08 -7.93
CA ASP A 38 3.89 2.18 -7.78
C ASP A 38 4.40 2.68 -9.14
N ASP A 39 5.28 3.66 -9.11
CA ASP A 39 5.90 4.25 -10.31
C ASP A 39 6.74 3.24 -11.09
N THR A 40 7.46 2.36 -10.40
CA THR A 40 8.32 1.35 -11.02
C THR A 40 7.49 0.36 -11.83
N GLU A 41 6.41 -0.13 -11.25
CA GLU A 41 5.49 -1.04 -11.94
C GLU A 41 4.76 -0.34 -13.08
N ARG A 42 4.35 0.94 -12.89
CA ARG A 42 3.77 1.75 -13.95
C ARG A 42 4.68 1.84 -15.16
N GLU A 43 5.94 2.19 -14.97
CA GLU A 43 6.91 2.28 -16.07
C GLU A 43 7.13 0.94 -16.76
N ALA A 44 7.24 -0.14 -15.99
CA ALA A 44 7.38 -1.48 -16.55
C ALA A 44 6.16 -1.87 -17.42
N GLN A 45 4.94 -1.55 -16.96
CA GLN A 45 3.71 -1.78 -17.72
C GLN A 45 3.68 -0.93 -18.99
N LEU A 46 4.02 0.35 -18.92
CA LEU A 46 4.07 1.24 -20.08
C LEU A 46 5.08 0.77 -21.14
N LYS A 47 6.27 0.30 -20.71
CA LYS A 47 7.27 -0.28 -21.61
C LYS A 47 6.74 -1.54 -22.32
N LYS A 48 6.02 -2.41 -21.59
CA LYS A 48 5.39 -3.62 -22.17
C LYS A 48 4.30 -3.28 -23.19
N ILE A 49 3.44 -2.30 -22.87
CA ILE A 49 2.36 -1.84 -23.74
C ILE A 49 2.92 -1.25 -25.05
N LYS A 50 3.95 -0.39 -24.96
CA LYS A 50 4.62 0.19 -26.13
C LYS A 50 5.23 -0.87 -27.04
N LYS A 51 5.88 -1.91 -26.47
CA LYS A 51 6.46 -3.01 -27.24
C LYS A 51 5.40 -3.84 -27.97
N LYS A 52 4.20 -4.00 -27.41
CA LYS A 52 3.12 -4.79 -28.02
C LYS A 52 2.37 -4.05 -29.14
N LYS A 53 2.72 -2.81 -29.48
CA LYS A 53 2.03 -1.97 -30.47
C LYS A 53 0.50 -2.03 -30.32
N THR A 54 0.02 -2.01 -29.06
CA THR A 54 -1.42 -2.09 -28.76
C THR A 54 -2.10 -0.84 -29.33
N ASN A 55 -3.03 -1.02 -30.27
CA ASN A 55 -3.78 0.07 -30.87
C ASN A 55 -4.81 0.59 -29.84
N GLY A 56 -4.75 1.88 -29.53
CA GLY A 56 -5.70 2.53 -28.64
C GLY A 56 -5.10 3.74 -27.95
N LYS A 57 -5.98 4.64 -27.52
CA LYS A 57 -5.56 5.79 -26.70
C LYS A 57 -5.07 5.28 -25.35
N LEU A 58 -3.84 5.65 -25.02
CA LEU A 58 -3.26 5.39 -23.70
C LEU A 58 -3.69 6.49 -22.74
N THR A 59 -4.28 6.10 -21.60
CA THR A 59 -4.61 7.01 -20.49
C THR A 59 -4.09 6.44 -19.20
N VAL A 60 -3.40 7.26 -18.41
CA VAL A 60 -2.89 6.87 -17.10
C VAL A 60 -3.59 7.74 -16.05
N THR A 61 -4.27 7.10 -15.11
CA THR A 61 -4.95 7.74 -13.99
C THR A 61 -4.23 7.38 -12.70
N ARG A 62 -3.93 8.37 -11.86
CA ARG A 62 -3.38 8.15 -10.51
C ARG A 62 -4.51 8.25 -9.50
N PHE A 63 -4.64 7.26 -8.63
CA PHE A 63 -5.55 7.31 -7.49
C PHE A 63 -4.84 7.97 -6.30
N LYS A 64 -5.46 8.97 -5.72
CA LYS A 64 -4.97 9.63 -4.49
C LYS A 64 -5.47 8.93 -3.23
N GLY A 65 -6.49 8.09 -3.35
CA GLY A 65 -7.06 7.30 -2.26
C GLY A 65 -8.16 6.37 -2.74
N LEU A 66 -8.62 5.49 -1.85
CA LEU A 66 -9.66 4.50 -2.15
C LEU A 66 -11.01 5.11 -2.55
N GLY A 67 -11.29 6.34 -2.08
CA GLY A 67 -12.52 7.06 -2.41
C GLY A 67 -12.65 7.48 -3.88
N GLU A 68 -11.54 7.47 -4.64
CA GLU A 68 -11.55 7.76 -6.08
C GLU A 68 -11.82 6.52 -6.94
N MET A 69 -11.84 5.34 -6.32
CA MET A 69 -12.15 4.08 -7.02
C MET A 69 -13.65 3.83 -7.05
N SER A 70 -14.15 3.41 -8.22
CA SER A 70 -15.51 2.88 -8.30
C SER A 70 -15.63 1.57 -7.51
N PRO A 71 -16.83 1.16 -7.07
CA PRO A 71 -17.03 -0.11 -6.36
C PRO A 71 -16.49 -1.32 -7.14
N ALA A 72 -16.63 -1.33 -8.47
CA ALA A 72 -16.09 -2.38 -9.32
C ALA A 72 -14.55 -2.43 -9.30
N GLN A 73 -13.90 -1.27 -9.39
CA GLN A 73 -12.43 -1.16 -9.30
C GLN A 73 -11.93 -1.61 -7.92
N LEU A 74 -12.57 -1.16 -6.85
CA LEU A 74 -12.20 -1.55 -5.49
C LEU A 74 -12.35 -3.06 -5.29
N ARG A 75 -13.47 -3.64 -5.75
CA ARG A 75 -13.68 -5.09 -5.73
C ARG A 75 -12.58 -5.84 -6.48
N GLU A 76 -12.27 -5.42 -7.70
CA GLU A 76 -11.27 -6.06 -8.55
C GLU A 76 -9.87 -6.01 -7.95
N THR A 77 -9.50 -4.91 -7.34
CA THR A 77 -8.12 -4.67 -6.86
C THR A 77 -7.88 -5.14 -5.43
N THR A 78 -8.91 -5.26 -4.58
CA THR A 78 -8.76 -5.57 -3.16
C THR A 78 -9.49 -6.82 -2.68
N MET A 79 -10.57 -7.24 -3.36
CA MET A 79 -11.44 -8.32 -2.89
C MET A 79 -11.33 -9.59 -3.74
N LYS A 80 -11.22 -9.44 -5.05
CA LYS A 80 -11.24 -10.57 -5.99
C LYS A 80 -9.97 -11.40 -5.86
N LEU A 81 -10.11 -12.69 -5.59
CA LEU A 81 -8.99 -13.60 -5.26
C LEU A 81 -7.88 -13.61 -6.33
N GLU A 82 -8.27 -13.60 -7.62
CA GLU A 82 -7.34 -13.74 -8.73
C GLU A 82 -6.51 -12.46 -9.00
N THR A 83 -7.00 -11.30 -8.54
CA THR A 83 -6.42 -10.01 -8.92
C THR A 83 -5.97 -9.15 -7.74
N ARG A 84 -6.48 -9.45 -6.53
CA ARG A 84 -6.05 -8.74 -5.31
C ARG A 84 -4.59 -9.02 -4.99
N ARG A 85 -3.93 -8.04 -4.39
CA ARG A 85 -2.59 -8.20 -3.83
C ARG A 85 -2.65 -8.02 -2.32
N LEU A 86 -2.05 -8.95 -1.62
CA LEU A 86 -2.03 -8.97 -0.16
C LEU A 86 -0.57 -9.06 0.32
N ILE A 87 -0.27 -8.30 1.38
CA ILE A 87 0.97 -8.44 2.13
C ILE A 87 0.62 -8.96 3.51
N GLN A 88 1.26 -10.05 3.92
CA GLN A 88 1.09 -10.60 5.26
C GLN A 88 1.72 -9.65 6.28
N LEU A 89 0.96 -9.31 7.31
CA LEU A 89 1.49 -8.54 8.42
C LEU A 89 2.29 -9.46 9.34
N THR A 90 3.56 -9.15 9.55
CA THR A 90 4.47 -9.90 10.39
C THR A 90 5.02 -9.04 11.52
N ILE A 91 5.36 -9.67 12.64
CA ILE A 91 6.07 -9.05 13.77
C ILE A 91 7.25 -9.96 14.09
N SER A 92 8.46 -9.44 13.99
CA SER A 92 9.66 -10.11 14.46
C SER A 92 9.91 -9.78 15.95
N ALA A 93 10.47 -10.71 16.67
CA ALA A 93 10.72 -10.51 18.10
C ALA A 93 11.72 -9.37 18.39
N GLU A 94 12.58 -9.06 17.42
CA GLU A 94 13.70 -8.12 17.54
C GLU A 94 13.48 -6.79 16.78
N ASP A 95 12.30 -6.56 16.16
CA ASP A 95 12.08 -5.41 15.29
C ASP A 95 11.67 -4.11 16.02
N GLY A 96 11.55 -4.13 17.34
CA GLY A 96 11.14 -2.96 18.12
C GLY A 96 9.70 -2.49 17.86
N THR A 97 8.87 -3.30 17.17
CA THR A 97 7.50 -2.95 16.77
C THR A 97 6.66 -2.41 17.92
N ASN A 98 6.69 -3.08 19.09
CA ASN A 98 5.88 -2.67 20.25
C ASN A 98 6.30 -1.31 20.79
N GLU A 99 7.61 -1.06 20.87
CA GLU A 99 8.17 0.19 21.36
C GLU A 99 7.87 1.34 20.38
N MET A 100 8.02 1.08 19.08
CA MET A 100 7.68 2.03 18.03
C MET A 100 6.17 2.34 18.04
N LEU A 101 5.31 1.35 18.16
CA LEU A 101 3.86 1.55 18.28
C LEU A 101 3.49 2.35 19.52
N ASP A 102 4.11 2.07 20.65
CA ASP A 102 3.87 2.85 21.86
C ASP A 102 4.30 4.30 21.68
N MET A 103 5.49 4.52 21.14
CA MET A 103 5.99 5.87 20.83
C MET A 103 5.03 6.62 19.89
N LEU A 104 4.55 5.98 18.82
CA LEU A 104 3.68 6.61 17.83
C LEU A 104 2.25 6.84 18.32
N MET A 105 1.70 5.95 19.15
CA MET A 105 0.27 5.92 19.48
C MET A 105 -0.06 6.36 20.90
N ALA A 106 0.86 6.27 21.86
CA ALA A 106 0.58 6.64 23.22
C ALA A 106 0.47 8.17 23.39
N LYS A 107 -0.64 8.63 24.00
CA LYS A 107 -0.93 10.05 24.19
C LYS A 107 0.20 10.78 24.93
N LYS A 108 0.76 10.16 25.96
CA LYS A 108 1.80 10.76 26.81
C LYS A 108 3.18 10.86 26.14
N ARG A 109 3.37 10.18 24.99
CA ARG A 109 4.66 10.16 24.28
C ARG A 109 4.78 11.21 23.16
N TYR A 110 4.01 12.29 23.22
CA TYR A 110 4.10 13.38 22.26
C TYR A 110 5.50 14.06 22.21
N PRO A 111 6.26 14.21 23.33
CA PRO A 111 7.59 14.81 23.25
C PRO A 111 8.55 13.91 22.45
N ASP A 112 8.45 12.58 22.63
CA ASP A 112 9.30 11.62 21.91
C ASP A 112 9.02 11.65 20.40
N ARG A 113 7.74 11.73 20.00
CA ARG A 113 7.36 11.91 18.58
C ARG A 113 7.91 13.19 17.99
N ARG A 114 7.84 14.30 18.73
CA ARG A 114 8.38 15.57 18.29
C ARG A 114 9.89 15.47 18.04
N LYS A 115 10.63 14.92 19.00
CA LYS A 115 12.08 14.70 18.88
C LYS A 115 12.41 13.79 17.70
N TRP A 116 11.67 12.71 17.53
CA TRP A 116 11.83 11.78 16.41
C TRP A 116 11.61 12.47 15.05
N LEU A 117 10.61 13.35 14.94
CA LEU A 117 10.36 14.14 13.72
C LEU A 117 11.44 15.19 13.49
N GLU A 118 11.94 15.85 14.52
CA GLU A 118 13.04 16.82 14.42
C GLU A 118 14.34 16.13 13.94
N GLU A 119 14.62 14.91 14.41
CA GLU A 119 15.81 14.15 14.05
C GLU A 119 15.71 13.44 12.69
N LYS A 120 14.55 12.97 12.30
CA LYS A 120 14.36 12.06 11.15
C LYS A 120 13.37 12.55 10.08
N GLY A 121 12.74 13.70 10.28
CA GLY A 121 11.74 14.22 9.34
C GLY A 121 12.32 14.51 7.95
N ASN A 122 13.59 14.85 7.85
CA ASN A 122 14.28 15.08 6.58
C ASN A 122 14.50 13.80 5.74
N LEU A 123 14.27 12.62 6.32
CA LEU A 123 14.36 11.34 5.62
C LEU A 123 13.04 10.95 4.95
N ALA A 124 11.97 11.71 5.15
CA ALA A 124 10.70 11.48 4.49
C ALA A 124 10.81 11.90 3.01
N GLU A 125 10.61 10.95 2.11
CA GLU A 125 10.38 11.21 0.70
C GLU A 125 8.93 11.68 0.51
N VAL A 126 8.73 12.91 0.03
CA VAL A 126 7.42 13.54 -0.18
C VAL A 126 7.06 13.48 -1.66
#